data_d2b8a8f6e0460ebaeded3b0c42f83587
#
_entry.id   d2b8a8f6e0460ebaeded3b0c42f83587
#
_cell.length_a   1.000
_cell.length_b   1.000
_cell.length_c   1.000
_cell.angle_alpha   90.00
_cell.angle_beta   90.00
_cell.angle_gamma   90.00
#
_symmetry.space_group_name_H-M   'P 1'
#
loop_
_entity.id
_entity.type
_entity.pdbx_description
1 polymer ?
#
loop_
_entity_poly.entity_id
_entity_poly.type
_entity_poly.pdbx_seq_one_letter_code
_entity_poly.pdbx_strand_id
1 'polypeptide(L)'
;MEKKNIDWENIGFGYIPTDKRFVANYKDGAWDEGGLTEDPNIVMNECAGVLQYAQTVFEGMKAYTTEDGHIVTFRPDLNAKRMVDSAKRLEMPPFPEDKFVDAIVQTVKANEAYVPPYGTGATLYIRPYMFGINPVIGVKPATDYQFRVFATPVGPYFKGGVKPLTLCVSDFDRAAPHGTGHIKAGLNYAMSLHAIVTAHANGFDENMYLDSATKTKVEETGGANFLFVTKDNTVVTPHSTTILPSITRRSLMYVAEHYLGLEVEEREVYLDEVKDFAECGLCGTAAVISPVGKIVDHGKEICFPSGMEEMGPITKKLYETLTGIQMGHIEAPEGWICKIC
;
A
#
# COMPACT_ATOMS: atom_id res chain seq x y z
N MET A 1 -8.22 -22.64 -14.65
CA MET A 1 -9.47 -22.04 -15.19
C MET A 1 -9.15 -21.20 -16.39
N GLU A 2 -10.05 -21.10 -17.39
CA GLU A 2 -9.85 -20.21 -18.55
C GLU A 2 -9.87 -18.75 -18.09
N LYS A 3 -8.90 -17.96 -18.57
CA LYS A 3 -8.78 -16.55 -18.17
C LYS A 3 -9.85 -15.70 -18.87
N LYS A 4 -10.33 -14.66 -18.21
CA LYS A 4 -11.26 -13.67 -18.81
C LYS A 4 -10.60 -12.98 -20.00
N ASN A 5 -11.41 -12.66 -21.02
CA ASN A 5 -10.93 -11.89 -22.17
C ASN A 5 -10.77 -10.40 -21.80
N ILE A 6 -9.63 -10.07 -21.25
CA ILE A 6 -9.24 -8.71 -20.82
C ILE A 6 -7.92 -8.37 -21.52
N ASP A 7 -7.82 -7.15 -22.02
CA ASP A 7 -6.57 -6.62 -22.57
C ASP A 7 -5.59 -6.28 -21.42
N TRP A 8 -4.88 -7.32 -20.93
CA TRP A 8 -4.02 -7.25 -19.75
C TRP A 8 -2.89 -6.23 -19.85
N GLU A 9 -2.42 -5.95 -21.06
CA GLU A 9 -1.32 -5.00 -21.29
C GLU A 9 -1.80 -3.56 -21.23
N ASN A 10 -3.08 -3.30 -21.53
CA ASN A 10 -3.65 -1.96 -21.62
C ASN A 10 -4.61 -1.57 -20.50
N ILE A 11 -4.94 -2.48 -19.59
CA ILE A 11 -5.71 -2.09 -18.40
C ILE A 11 -4.94 -1.06 -17.56
N GLY A 12 -5.68 -0.11 -16.98
CA GLY A 12 -5.14 0.88 -16.05
C GLY A 12 -5.26 0.42 -14.60
N PHE A 13 -5.31 1.39 -13.71
CA PHE A 13 -5.58 1.19 -12.28
C PHE A 13 -7.05 1.49 -11.93
N GLY A 14 -7.95 1.36 -12.93
CA GLY A 14 -9.39 1.53 -12.76
C GLY A 14 -10.07 0.26 -12.22
N TYR A 15 -11.25 0.44 -11.62
CA TYR A 15 -12.02 -0.69 -11.11
C TYR A 15 -12.63 -1.50 -12.26
N ILE A 16 -12.28 -2.78 -12.34
CA ILE A 16 -12.91 -3.79 -13.18
C ILE A 16 -13.61 -4.78 -12.24
N PRO A 17 -14.94 -4.93 -12.30
CA PRO A 17 -15.66 -5.82 -11.41
C PRO A 17 -15.27 -7.28 -11.64
N THR A 18 -15.12 -8.01 -10.54
CA THR A 18 -14.93 -9.47 -10.54
C THR A 18 -16.19 -10.18 -10.07
N ASP A 19 -16.28 -11.50 -10.28
CA ASP A 19 -17.52 -12.25 -10.06
C ASP A 19 -17.87 -12.41 -8.57
N LYS A 20 -16.87 -12.55 -7.69
CA LYS A 20 -17.07 -12.85 -6.27
C LYS A 20 -16.34 -11.88 -5.34
N ARG A 21 -16.89 -11.68 -4.15
CA ARG A 21 -16.28 -11.02 -3.00
C ARG A 21 -16.58 -11.78 -1.73
N PHE A 22 -15.74 -11.63 -0.72
CA PHE A 22 -15.97 -12.19 0.61
C PHE A 22 -16.64 -11.15 1.50
N VAL A 23 -17.56 -11.59 2.36
CA VAL A 23 -18.26 -10.76 3.34
C VAL A 23 -18.39 -11.51 4.65
N ALA A 24 -18.03 -10.86 5.76
CA ALA A 24 -18.31 -11.31 7.12
C ALA A 24 -18.92 -10.16 7.93
N ASN A 25 -19.78 -10.49 8.88
CA ASN A 25 -20.48 -9.52 9.72
C ASN A 25 -20.11 -9.71 11.20
N TYR A 26 -19.93 -8.59 11.88
CA TYR A 26 -19.82 -8.58 13.35
C TYR A 26 -21.12 -8.06 13.94
N LYS A 27 -21.72 -8.87 14.78
CA LYS A 27 -22.96 -8.57 15.48
C LYS A 27 -23.01 -9.30 16.81
N ASP A 28 -23.65 -8.71 17.79
CA ASP A 28 -23.85 -9.31 19.13
C ASP A 28 -22.52 -9.78 19.78
N GLY A 29 -21.42 -9.08 19.50
CA GLY A 29 -20.12 -9.34 20.11
C GLY A 29 -19.24 -10.38 19.37
N ALA A 30 -19.65 -10.88 18.20
CA ALA A 30 -18.90 -11.91 17.48
C ALA A 30 -18.91 -11.70 15.94
N TRP A 31 -17.84 -12.14 15.29
CA TRP A 31 -17.79 -12.31 13.83
C TRP A 31 -18.49 -13.62 13.45
N ASP A 32 -19.30 -13.55 12.39
CA ASP A 32 -19.78 -14.78 11.71
C ASP A 32 -18.65 -15.48 10.92
N GLU A 33 -18.94 -16.61 10.31
CA GLU A 33 -17.96 -17.34 9.49
C GLU A 33 -17.68 -16.64 8.15
N GLY A 34 -18.55 -15.75 7.73
CA GLY A 34 -18.47 -15.09 6.44
C GLY A 34 -18.66 -16.03 5.26
N GLY A 35 -18.53 -15.48 4.06
CA GLY A 35 -18.65 -16.27 2.84
C GLY A 35 -18.59 -15.42 1.56
N LEU A 36 -18.53 -16.13 0.43
CA LEU A 36 -18.49 -15.51 -0.89
C LEU A 36 -19.90 -15.10 -1.35
N THR A 37 -19.98 -13.92 -1.97
CA THR A 37 -21.20 -13.39 -2.61
C THR A 37 -20.88 -12.77 -3.96
N GLU A 38 -21.88 -12.69 -4.83
CA GLU A 38 -21.82 -11.96 -6.12
C GLU A 38 -22.24 -10.49 -6.00
N ASP A 39 -22.98 -10.15 -4.95
CA ASP A 39 -23.50 -8.80 -4.78
C ASP A 39 -22.40 -7.81 -4.38
N PRO A 40 -22.07 -6.82 -5.24
CA PRO A 40 -21.09 -5.79 -4.94
C PRO A 40 -21.65 -4.67 -4.05
N ASN A 41 -22.96 -4.62 -3.86
CA ASN A 41 -23.60 -3.51 -3.18
C ASN A 41 -23.48 -3.64 -1.66
N ILE A 42 -23.53 -2.50 -1.01
CA ILE A 42 -23.59 -2.37 0.44
C ILE A 42 -24.85 -1.59 0.76
N VAL A 43 -25.79 -2.22 1.46
CA VAL A 43 -26.99 -1.54 1.95
C VAL A 43 -26.77 -1.19 3.41
N MET A 44 -26.85 0.08 3.75
CA MET A 44 -26.67 0.57 5.12
C MET A 44 -27.60 1.75 5.41
N ASN A 45 -27.80 2.04 6.70
CA ASN A 45 -28.55 3.19 7.13
C ASN A 45 -27.75 4.50 6.86
N GLU A 46 -28.43 5.59 6.52
CA GLU A 46 -27.80 6.91 6.29
C GLU A 46 -26.98 7.41 7.51
N CYS A 47 -27.34 6.95 8.71
CA CYS A 47 -26.67 7.28 9.97
C CYS A 47 -25.55 6.32 10.35
N ALA A 48 -25.10 5.46 9.43
CA ALA A 48 -24.01 4.51 9.71
C ALA A 48 -22.72 5.23 10.12
N GLY A 49 -22.02 4.68 11.11
CA GLY A 49 -20.81 5.29 11.68
C GLY A 49 -19.72 5.56 10.67
N VAL A 50 -19.60 4.73 9.63
CA VAL A 50 -18.63 4.95 8.54
C VAL A 50 -18.95 6.22 7.73
N LEU A 51 -20.23 6.53 7.50
CA LEU A 51 -20.65 7.70 6.73
C LEU A 51 -20.50 9.00 7.54
N GLN A 52 -20.69 8.93 8.86
CA GLN A 52 -20.67 10.11 9.72
C GLN A 52 -19.26 10.40 10.27
N TYR A 53 -18.50 9.37 10.65
CA TYR A 53 -17.26 9.51 11.42
C TYR A 53 -16.07 8.78 10.80
N ALA A 54 -16.18 8.33 9.55
CA ALA A 54 -15.12 7.63 8.82
C ALA A 54 -14.53 6.43 9.58
N GLN A 55 -15.33 5.72 10.38
CA GLN A 55 -14.89 4.55 11.12
C GLN A 55 -14.71 3.36 10.18
N THR A 56 -13.57 3.35 9.48
CA THR A 56 -13.19 2.34 8.49
C THR A 56 -11.69 2.18 8.42
N VAL A 57 -11.24 0.94 8.18
CA VAL A 57 -9.86 0.58 7.91
C VAL A 57 -9.79 -0.30 6.66
N PHE A 58 -8.67 -0.29 5.95
CA PHE A 58 -8.52 -1.07 4.74
C PHE A 58 -7.10 -1.58 4.55
N GLU A 59 -6.95 -2.56 3.67
CA GLU A 59 -5.68 -3.09 3.23
C GLU A 59 -5.57 -3.09 1.70
N GLY A 60 -4.37 -3.27 1.20
CA GLY A 60 -4.09 -3.42 -0.21
C GLY A 60 -2.96 -4.42 -0.42
N MET A 61 -3.22 -5.42 -1.25
CA MET A 61 -2.27 -6.46 -1.59
C MET A 61 -2.52 -6.94 -3.02
N LYS A 62 -1.67 -7.82 -3.51
CA LYS A 62 -1.75 -8.32 -4.88
C LYS A 62 -1.65 -9.85 -4.91
N ALA A 63 -2.32 -10.45 -5.89
CA ALA A 63 -2.02 -11.81 -6.31
C ALA A 63 -1.34 -11.79 -7.68
N TYR A 64 -0.39 -12.72 -7.85
CA TYR A 64 0.47 -12.83 -9.01
C TYR A 64 0.37 -14.23 -9.60
N THR A 65 0.49 -14.36 -10.92
CA THR A 65 0.78 -15.63 -11.57
C THR A 65 2.29 -15.74 -11.72
N THR A 66 2.89 -16.78 -11.14
CA THR A 66 4.33 -17.09 -11.26
C THR A 66 4.65 -17.76 -12.59
N GLU A 67 5.93 -17.88 -12.94
CA GLU A 67 6.39 -18.48 -14.21
C GLU A 67 5.92 -19.94 -14.37
N ASP A 68 5.88 -20.70 -13.28
CA ASP A 68 5.37 -22.08 -13.24
C ASP A 68 3.84 -22.19 -13.18
N GLY A 69 3.13 -21.06 -13.29
CA GLY A 69 1.68 -20.97 -13.41
C GLY A 69 0.90 -21.01 -12.07
N HIS A 70 1.60 -20.99 -10.93
CA HIS A 70 0.93 -20.88 -9.64
C HIS A 70 0.42 -19.45 -9.38
N ILE A 71 -0.67 -19.37 -8.62
CA ILE A 71 -1.17 -18.09 -8.12
C ILE A 71 -0.72 -17.94 -6.66
N VAL A 72 -0.05 -16.84 -6.39
CA VAL A 72 0.52 -16.54 -5.07
C VAL A 72 0.14 -15.14 -4.61
N THR A 73 0.20 -14.90 -3.30
CA THR A 73 0.18 -13.55 -2.70
C THR A 73 1.35 -13.38 -1.76
N PHE A 74 1.74 -12.13 -1.52
CA PHE A 74 2.96 -11.76 -0.81
C PHE A 74 2.63 -11.26 0.60
N ARG A 75 3.12 -11.97 1.63
CA ARG A 75 3.07 -11.63 3.07
C ARG A 75 1.67 -11.21 3.56
N PRO A 76 0.60 -11.97 3.28
CA PRO A 76 -0.76 -11.63 3.70
C PRO A 76 -0.93 -11.59 5.22
N ASP A 77 -0.10 -12.32 5.97
CA ASP A 77 -0.02 -12.32 7.43
C ASP A 77 0.27 -10.91 7.99
N LEU A 78 1.18 -10.17 7.36
CA LEU A 78 1.49 -8.81 7.78
C LEU A 78 0.37 -7.82 7.47
N ASN A 79 -0.38 -8.03 6.40
CA ASN A 79 -1.59 -7.24 6.13
C ASN A 79 -2.66 -7.53 7.18
N ALA A 80 -2.88 -8.81 7.53
CA ALA A 80 -3.81 -9.21 8.59
C ALA A 80 -3.46 -8.53 9.92
N LYS A 81 -2.21 -8.63 10.34
CA LYS A 81 -1.72 -8.00 11.58
C LYS A 81 -1.90 -6.49 11.58
N ARG A 82 -1.54 -5.81 10.48
CA ARG A 82 -1.68 -4.35 10.37
C ARG A 82 -3.15 -3.91 10.37
N MET A 83 -4.06 -4.70 9.78
CA MET A 83 -5.49 -4.43 9.88
C MET A 83 -5.99 -4.56 11.32
N VAL A 84 -5.52 -5.55 12.09
CA VAL A 84 -5.81 -5.69 13.52
C VAL A 84 -5.36 -4.45 14.30
N ASP A 85 -4.13 -3.98 14.07
CA ASP A 85 -3.61 -2.79 14.73
C ASP A 85 -4.40 -1.53 14.35
N SER A 86 -4.75 -1.39 13.07
CA SER A 86 -5.58 -0.28 12.58
C SER A 86 -6.99 -0.30 13.19
N ALA A 87 -7.60 -1.47 13.27
CA ALA A 87 -8.92 -1.65 13.86
C ALA A 87 -8.93 -1.28 15.35
N LYS A 88 -7.98 -1.79 16.13
CA LYS A 88 -7.82 -1.48 17.55
C LYS A 88 -7.70 0.02 17.79
N ARG A 89 -6.92 0.73 16.96
CA ARG A 89 -6.73 2.19 17.11
C ARG A 89 -8.03 3.00 16.88
N LEU A 90 -8.96 2.48 16.08
CA LEU A 90 -10.27 3.10 15.82
C LEU A 90 -11.41 2.47 16.64
N GLU A 91 -11.09 1.75 17.73
CA GLU A 91 -12.09 1.09 18.60
C GLU A 91 -13.04 0.16 17.81
N MET A 92 -12.49 -0.55 16.81
CA MET A 92 -13.22 -1.54 16.02
C MET A 92 -12.82 -2.95 16.47
N PRO A 93 -13.76 -3.94 16.48
CA PRO A 93 -13.44 -5.31 16.82
C PRO A 93 -12.50 -5.89 15.76
N PRO A 94 -11.28 -6.37 16.13
CA PRO A 94 -10.36 -6.94 15.15
C PRO A 94 -10.98 -8.13 14.42
N PHE A 95 -10.79 -8.18 13.09
CA PHE A 95 -11.08 -9.39 12.33
C PHE A 95 -9.92 -10.38 12.54
N PRO A 96 -10.17 -11.68 12.85
CA PRO A 96 -9.13 -12.64 13.14
C PRO A 96 -8.12 -12.79 12.00
N GLU A 97 -6.82 -12.85 12.31
CA GLU A 97 -5.74 -12.86 11.32
C GLU A 97 -5.79 -14.09 10.40
N ASP A 98 -6.10 -15.26 10.95
CA ASP A 98 -6.25 -16.50 10.20
C ASP A 98 -7.46 -16.45 9.25
N LYS A 99 -8.61 -15.94 9.71
CA LYS A 99 -9.80 -15.72 8.88
C LYS A 99 -9.57 -14.65 7.81
N PHE A 100 -8.74 -13.64 8.09
CA PHE A 100 -8.34 -12.64 7.07
C PHE A 100 -7.59 -13.32 5.91
N VAL A 101 -6.57 -14.13 6.22
CA VAL A 101 -5.79 -14.82 5.19
C VAL A 101 -6.67 -15.79 4.40
N ASP A 102 -7.54 -16.52 5.09
CA ASP A 102 -8.49 -17.45 4.44
C ASP A 102 -9.46 -16.69 3.50
N ALA A 103 -10.01 -15.56 3.92
CA ALA A 103 -10.88 -14.70 3.08
C ALA A 103 -10.16 -14.23 1.81
N ILE A 104 -8.85 -13.90 1.89
CA ILE A 104 -8.03 -13.56 0.72
C ILE A 104 -7.92 -14.75 -0.21
N VAL A 105 -7.58 -15.92 0.31
CA VAL A 105 -7.43 -17.16 -0.47
C VAL A 105 -8.74 -17.52 -1.17
N GLN A 106 -9.87 -17.50 -0.44
CA GLN A 106 -11.20 -17.75 -1.01
C GLN A 106 -11.54 -16.76 -2.12
N THR A 107 -11.33 -15.46 -1.89
CA THR A 107 -11.64 -14.41 -2.88
C THR A 107 -10.82 -14.59 -4.15
N VAL A 108 -9.51 -14.86 -4.05
CA VAL A 108 -8.65 -15.04 -5.22
C VAL A 108 -9.00 -16.32 -5.97
N LYS A 109 -9.19 -17.45 -5.27
CA LYS A 109 -9.62 -18.72 -5.91
C LYS A 109 -10.93 -18.56 -6.66
N ALA A 110 -11.92 -17.89 -6.06
CA ALA A 110 -13.21 -17.68 -6.71
C ALA A 110 -13.15 -16.75 -7.93
N ASN A 111 -12.10 -15.95 -8.03
CA ASN A 111 -11.84 -15.01 -9.14
C ASN A 111 -10.58 -15.38 -9.93
N GLU A 112 -10.15 -16.63 -9.93
CA GLU A 112 -8.93 -17.11 -10.60
C GLU A 112 -8.85 -16.70 -12.08
N ALA A 113 -10.00 -16.67 -12.77
CA ALA A 113 -10.09 -16.23 -14.17
C ALA A 113 -9.68 -14.77 -14.40
N TYR A 114 -9.70 -13.95 -13.34
CA TYR A 114 -9.31 -12.54 -13.36
C TYR A 114 -7.86 -12.29 -12.92
N VAL A 115 -7.15 -13.31 -12.46
CA VAL A 115 -5.72 -13.16 -12.18
C VAL A 115 -4.96 -13.09 -13.51
N PRO A 116 -4.22 -11.99 -13.79
CA PRO A 116 -3.54 -11.85 -15.07
C PRO A 116 -2.54 -12.96 -15.35
N PRO A 117 -2.34 -13.36 -16.61
CA PRO A 117 -1.31 -14.31 -16.99
C PRO A 117 0.10 -13.81 -16.63
N TYR A 118 1.01 -14.74 -16.37
CA TYR A 118 2.42 -14.43 -16.20
C TYR A 118 2.98 -13.67 -17.42
N GLY A 119 3.89 -12.73 -17.20
CA GLY A 119 4.57 -11.98 -18.25
C GLY A 119 3.84 -10.72 -18.74
N THR A 120 2.56 -10.52 -18.36
CA THR A 120 1.80 -9.31 -18.76
C THR A 120 2.13 -8.06 -17.95
N GLY A 121 2.83 -8.21 -16.81
CA GLY A 121 3.08 -7.14 -15.84
C GLY A 121 1.84 -6.71 -15.05
N ALA A 122 0.65 -7.17 -15.42
CA ALA A 122 -0.59 -6.94 -14.70
C ALA A 122 -0.70 -7.85 -13.48
N THR A 123 -1.53 -7.47 -12.51
CA THR A 123 -1.73 -8.21 -11.25
C THR A 123 -3.18 -8.16 -10.83
N LEU A 124 -3.63 -9.07 -9.95
CA LEU A 124 -4.91 -8.94 -9.29
C LEU A 124 -4.74 -8.15 -7.99
N TYR A 125 -5.25 -6.93 -7.96
CA TYR A 125 -5.26 -6.11 -6.74
C TYR A 125 -6.40 -6.55 -5.82
N ILE A 126 -6.10 -6.75 -4.55
CA ILE A 126 -7.03 -7.23 -3.53
C ILE A 126 -7.23 -6.13 -2.49
N ARG A 127 -8.49 -5.82 -2.19
CA ARG A 127 -8.90 -4.79 -1.25
C ARG A 127 -9.73 -5.37 -0.09
N PRO A 128 -9.07 -5.78 1.01
CA PRO A 128 -9.76 -6.01 2.28
C PRO A 128 -10.10 -4.67 2.93
N TYR A 129 -11.29 -4.57 3.54
CA TYR A 129 -11.69 -3.39 4.30
C TYR A 129 -12.78 -3.72 5.32
N MET A 130 -12.89 -2.91 6.35
CA MET A 130 -13.82 -3.10 7.45
C MET A 130 -14.40 -1.76 7.87
N PHE A 131 -15.68 -1.72 8.23
CA PHE A 131 -16.39 -0.48 8.53
C PHE A 131 -17.60 -0.70 9.45
N GLY A 132 -17.96 0.34 10.23
CA GLY A 132 -19.15 0.35 11.09
C GLY A 132 -20.42 0.62 10.31
N ILE A 133 -21.45 -0.23 10.48
CA ILE A 133 -22.66 -0.22 9.66
C ILE A 133 -23.94 0.20 10.39
N ASN A 134 -23.98 0.09 11.73
CA ASN A 134 -25.19 0.46 12.46
C ASN A 134 -25.36 1.98 12.60
N PRO A 135 -26.60 2.48 12.81
CA PRO A 135 -26.87 3.89 13.04
C PRO A 135 -26.17 4.43 14.29
N VAL A 136 -25.44 5.56 14.15
CA VAL A 136 -24.72 6.23 15.23
C VAL A 136 -24.82 7.75 15.06
N ILE A 137 -25.53 8.45 15.95
CA ILE A 137 -25.61 9.93 15.95
C ILE A 137 -24.50 10.54 16.83
N GLY A 138 -24.32 10.04 18.04
CA GLY A 138 -23.25 10.51 18.93
C GLY A 138 -21.89 9.94 18.53
N VAL A 139 -20.80 10.69 18.75
CA VAL A 139 -19.43 10.20 18.48
C VAL A 139 -19.11 9.07 19.46
N LYS A 140 -19.23 7.84 18.97
CA LYS A 140 -18.91 6.60 19.69
C LYS A 140 -18.65 5.48 18.66
N PRO A 141 -17.95 4.40 19.06
CA PRO A 141 -17.78 3.24 18.21
C PRO A 141 -19.14 2.66 17.75
N ALA A 142 -19.17 2.13 16.55
CA ALA A 142 -20.29 1.30 16.10
C ALA A 142 -20.37 0.01 16.93
N THR A 143 -21.50 -0.68 16.87
CA THR A 143 -21.69 -1.99 17.51
C THR A 143 -21.72 -3.13 16.48
N ASP A 144 -22.07 -2.81 15.25
CA ASP A 144 -22.15 -3.75 14.15
C ASP A 144 -21.15 -3.33 13.06
N TYR A 145 -20.40 -4.29 12.53
CA TYR A 145 -19.38 -4.06 11.51
C TYR A 145 -19.50 -5.05 10.38
N GLN A 146 -18.96 -4.68 9.25
CA GLN A 146 -18.80 -5.58 8.12
C GLN A 146 -17.35 -5.60 7.67
N PHE A 147 -16.79 -6.78 7.47
CA PHE A 147 -15.52 -7.03 6.80
C PHE A 147 -15.80 -7.53 5.40
N ARG A 148 -15.12 -6.95 4.40
CA ARG A 148 -15.27 -7.34 3.00
C ARG A 148 -13.92 -7.45 2.32
N VAL A 149 -13.86 -8.33 1.32
CA VAL A 149 -12.73 -8.42 0.40
C VAL A 149 -13.26 -8.44 -1.02
N PHE A 150 -12.82 -7.49 -1.84
CA PHE A 150 -13.00 -7.56 -3.30
C PHE A 150 -11.66 -7.54 -4.01
N ALA A 151 -11.65 -7.95 -5.27
CA ALA A 151 -10.46 -7.91 -6.10
C ALA A 151 -10.78 -7.25 -7.45
N THR A 152 -9.75 -6.70 -8.09
CA THR A 152 -9.84 -6.11 -9.42
C THR A 152 -8.51 -6.30 -10.15
N PRO A 153 -8.50 -6.74 -11.41
CA PRO A 153 -7.27 -6.77 -12.16
C PRO A 153 -6.79 -5.34 -12.45
N VAL A 154 -5.49 -5.13 -12.32
CA VAL A 154 -4.84 -3.84 -12.58
C VAL A 154 -3.62 -4.05 -13.46
N GLY A 155 -3.37 -3.10 -14.35
CA GLY A 155 -2.23 -3.12 -15.25
C GLY A 155 -0.90 -2.85 -14.55
N PRO A 156 0.20 -2.93 -15.30
CA PRO A 156 1.50 -2.55 -14.80
C PRO A 156 1.47 -1.09 -14.35
N TYR A 157 2.03 -0.82 -13.17
CA TYR A 157 2.04 0.53 -12.61
C TYR A 157 2.78 1.53 -13.51
N PHE A 158 3.88 1.09 -14.10
CA PHE A 158 4.67 1.89 -15.04
C PHE A 158 4.33 1.51 -16.49
N LYS A 159 3.27 2.10 -17.04
CA LYS A 159 3.02 2.02 -18.49
C LYS A 159 4.08 2.81 -19.25
N GLY A 160 4.82 2.14 -20.15
CA GLY A 160 5.85 2.78 -20.96
C GLY A 160 7.21 2.96 -20.30
N GLY A 161 7.47 2.24 -19.21
CA GLY A 161 8.74 2.25 -18.47
C GLY A 161 8.71 3.09 -17.20
N VAL A 162 9.71 2.84 -16.36
CA VAL A 162 9.86 3.54 -15.07
C VAL A 162 10.35 4.98 -15.34
N LYS A 163 9.55 5.97 -14.95
CA LYS A 163 9.96 7.39 -14.99
C LYS A 163 10.13 7.90 -13.55
N PRO A 164 11.27 8.53 -13.23
CA PRO A 164 11.45 9.18 -11.95
C PRO A 164 10.44 10.31 -11.72
N LEU A 165 9.92 10.40 -10.51
CA LEU A 165 8.91 11.35 -10.10
C LEU A 165 9.53 12.70 -9.71
N THR A 166 8.74 13.75 -9.84
CA THR A 166 9.02 15.08 -9.26
C THR A 166 8.04 15.34 -8.13
N LEU A 167 8.56 15.56 -6.93
CA LEU A 167 7.76 15.83 -5.74
C LEU A 167 7.86 17.29 -5.32
N CYS A 168 6.85 17.78 -4.59
CA CYS A 168 6.96 19.01 -3.82
C CYS A 168 6.88 18.75 -2.32
N VAL A 169 7.57 19.56 -1.54
CA VAL A 169 7.39 19.58 -0.08
C VAL A 169 6.04 20.23 0.23
N SER A 170 5.21 19.56 1.03
CA SER A 170 3.86 20.01 1.35
C SER A 170 3.84 20.95 2.54
N ASP A 171 3.07 22.03 2.46
CA ASP A 171 2.73 22.89 3.59
C ASP A 171 1.70 22.27 4.54
N PHE A 172 0.96 21.27 4.03
CA PHE A 172 -0.07 20.58 4.80
C PHE A 172 0.53 19.47 5.68
N ASP A 173 -0.18 19.16 6.77
CA ASP A 173 0.14 18.01 7.61
C ASP A 173 -0.55 16.77 7.08
N ARG A 174 0.15 15.64 7.08
CA ARG A 174 -0.44 14.33 6.82
C ARG A 174 -1.05 13.72 8.08
N ALA A 175 -0.40 13.88 9.21
CA ALA A 175 -0.79 13.29 10.49
C ALA A 175 -0.30 14.11 11.67
N ALA A 176 -1.07 14.11 12.76
CA ALA A 176 -0.63 14.65 14.05
C ALA A 176 0.35 13.69 14.75
N PRO A 177 1.27 14.18 15.62
CA PRO A 177 2.29 13.36 16.28
C PRO A 177 1.77 12.14 17.07
N HIS A 178 0.58 12.25 17.67
CA HIS A 178 -0.12 11.17 18.38
C HIS A 178 -1.46 10.82 17.73
N GLY A 179 -1.59 11.09 16.42
CA GLY A 179 -2.79 10.87 15.64
C GLY A 179 -2.92 9.44 15.10
N THR A 180 -3.32 9.35 13.85
CA THR A 180 -3.66 8.11 13.17
C THR A 180 -2.74 7.76 12.00
N GLY A 181 -1.64 8.51 11.82
CA GLY A 181 -0.75 8.33 10.66
C GLY A 181 -0.18 6.92 10.49
N HIS A 182 0.04 6.21 11.60
CA HIS A 182 0.58 4.86 11.63
C HIS A 182 -0.44 3.74 11.30
N ILE A 183 -1.71 4.06 11.11
CA ILE A 183 -2.74 3.08 10.76
C ILE A 183 -3.25 3.28 9.33
N LYS A 184 -3.76 2.20 8.75
CA LYS A 184 -4.32 2.23 7.38
C LYS A 184 -5.83 2.50 7.41
N ALA A 185 -6.17 3.76 7.65
CA ALA A 185 -7.54 4.24 7.78
C ALA A 185 -7.88 5.27 6.70
N GLY A 186 -9.09 5.20 6.16
CA GLY A 186 -9.56 6.08 5.06
C GLY A 186 -9.44 7.56 5.37
N LEU A 187 -9.59 7.96 6.64
CA LEU A 187 -9.46 9.34 7.07
C LEU A 187 -8.10 9.97 6.76
N ASN A 188 -6.99 9.20 6.85
CA ASN A 188 -5.65 9.70 6.52
C ASN A 188 -5.51 10.01 5.02
N TYR A 189 -6.17 9.22 4.17
CA TYR A 189 -6.15 9.40 2.73
C TYR A 189 -7.07 10.54 2.29
N ALA A 190 -8.25 10.67 2.89
CA ALA A 190 -9.14 11.79 2.65
C ALA A 190 -8.48 13.14 3.02
N MET A 191 -7.74 13.18 4.12
CA MET A 191 -6.95 14.35 4.55
C MET A 191 -5.88 14.75 3.53
N SER A 192 -5.30 13.80 2.81
CA SER A 192 -4.25 14.03 1.82
C SER A 192 -4.77 14.51 0.45
N LEU A 193 -6.09 14.44 0.19
CA LEU A 193 -6.64 14.74 -1.14
C LEU A 193 -6.39 16.18 -1.60
N HIS A 194 -6.51 17.16 -0.72
CA HIS A 194 -6.27 18.55 -1.10
C HIS A 194 -4.81 18.79 -1.50
N ALA A 195 -3.88 18.24 -0.74
CA ALA A 195 -2.46 18.39 -1.02
C ALA A 195 -2.07 17.75 -2.36
N ILE A 196 -2.51 16.52 -2.66
CA ILE A 196 -2.16 15.85 -3.92
C ILE A 196 -2.79 16.53 -5.13
N VAL A 197 -4.06 16.99 -5.03
CA VAL A 197 -4.71 17.73 -6.11
C VAL A 197 -3.97 19.06 -6.39
N THR A 198 -3.53 19.75 -5.33
CA THR A 198 -2.74 20.97 -5.46
C THR A 198 -1.37 20.69 -6.08
N ALA A 199 -0.68 19.63 -5.68
CA ALA A 199 0.59 19.23 -6.28
C ALA A 199 0.45 18.94 -7.79
N HIS A 200 -0.54 18.14 -8.18
CA HIS A 200 -0.81 17.82 -9.59
C HIS A 200 -1.14 19.10 -10.40
N ALA A 201 -1.93 20.02 -9.86
CA ALA A 201 -2.25 21.29 -10.51
C ALA A 201 -1.00 22.17 -10.75
N ASN A 202 0.05 21.98 -9.95
CA ASN A 202 1.33 22.67 -10.08
C ASN A 202 2.40 21.84 -10.83
N GLY A 203 2.03 20.72 -11.43
CA GLY A 203 2.92 19.89 -12.26
C GLY A 203 3.84 18.94 -11.49
N PHE A 204 3.53 18.64 -10.23
CA PHE A 204 4.22 17.65 -9.42
C PHE A 204 3.45 16.31 -9.43
N ASP A 205 4.18 15.21 -9.29
CA ASP A 205 3.59 13.88 -9.29
C ASP A 205 3.07 13.48 -7.90
N GLU A 206 3.68 13.97 -6.80
CA GLU A 206 3.33 13.61 -5.43
C GLU A 206 3.87 14.67 -4.44
N ASN A 207 3.46 14.55 -3.17
CA ASN A 207 3.91 15.38 -2.06
C ASN A 207 4.90 14.64 -1.15
N MET A 208 5.92 15.34 -0.65
CA MET A 208 6.66 14.96 0.53
C MET A 208 6.04 15.65 1.75
N TYR A 209 5.60 14.88 2.73
CA TYR A 209 5.16 15.44 4.01
C TYR A 209 6.30 15.47 5.01
N LEU A 210 6.32 16.54 5.79
CA LEU A 210 7.22 16.71 6.92
C LEU A 210 6.45 16.49 8.24
N ASP A 211 7.18 16.21 9.30
CA ASP A 211 6.61 16.09 10.64
C ASP A 211 5.81 17.36 11.01
N SER A 212 4.61 17.17 11.54
CA SER A 212 3.71 18.30 11.84
C SER A 212 4.16 19.16 13.02
N ALA A 213 5.09 18.65 13.86
CA ALA A 213 5.56 19.39 15.03
C ALA A 213 6.64 20.41 14.72
N THR A 214 7.62 20.05 13.87
CA THR A 214 8.79 20.89 13.60
C THR A 214 8.98 21.28 12.13
N LYS A 215 8.32 20.58 11.21
CA LYS A 215 8.47 20.75 9.76
C LYS A 215 9.92 20.59 9.29
N THR A 216 10.69 19.75 9.96
CA THR A 216 12.11 19.51 9.65
C THR A 216 12.43 18.08 9.27
N LYS A 217 11.57 17.13 9.64
CA LYS A 217 11.81 15.69 9.44
C LYS A 217 10.91 15.16 8.32
N VAL A 218 11.50 14.39 7.43
CA VAL A 218 10.78 13.71 6.36
C VAL A 218 9.92 12.59 6.95
N GLU A 219 8.67 12.55 6.58
CA GLU A 219 7.77 11.45 6.92
C GLU A 219 7.51 10.56 5.70
N GLU A 220 6.37 10.65 5.08
CA GLU A 220 6.00 9.85 3.91
C GLU A 220 5.21 10.69 2.91
N THR A 221 4.75 10.10 1.82
CA THR A 221 3.82 10.73 0.88
C THR A 221 2.36 10.42 1.28
N GLY A 222 1.41 10.83 0.46
CA GLY A 222 -0.01 10.46 0.65
C GLY A 222 -0.27 8.95 0.62
N GLY A 223 0.55 8.17 -0.07
CA GLY A 223 0.32 6.74 -0.29
C GLY A 223 1.53 5.82 -0.28
N ALA A 224 2.74 6.34 -0.06
CA ALA A 224 3.99 5.57 -0.12
C ALA A 224 5.03 6.07 0.88
N ASN A 225 5.92 5.18 1.32
CA ASN A 225 7.03 5.51 2.20
C ASN A 225 8.29 5.88 1.40
N PHE A 226 9.13 6.73 1.97
CA PHE A 226 10.44 7.05 1.41
C PHE A 226 11.47 5.97 1.70
N LEU A 227 12.36 5.80 0.72
CA LEU A 227 13.59 5.05 0.80
C LEU A 227 14.68 5.89 0.12
N PHE A 228 15.76 6.15 0.82
CA PHE A 228 16.93 6.88 0.32
C PHE A 228 18.13 5.96 0.24
N VAL A 229 19.09 6.31 -0.59
CA VAL A 229 20.40 5.63 -0.66
C VAL A 229 21.49 6.68 -0.53
N THR A 230 22.43 6.46 0.37
CA THR A 230 23.59 7.34 0.56
C THR A 230 24.64 7.11 -0.55
N LYS A 231 25.67 7.96 -0.62
CA LYS A 231 26.74 7.85 -1.60
C LYS A 231 27.64 6.62 -1.39
N ASP A 232 27.63 6.06 -0.20
CA ASP A 232 28.31 4.80 0.17
C ASP A 232 27.41 3.58 0.14
N ASN A 233 26.22 3.70 -0.48
CA ASN A 233 25.22 2.67 -0.71
C ASN A 233 24.46 2.18 0.55
N THR A 234 24.47 2.90 1.66
CA THR A 234 23.60 2.62 2.79
C THR A 234 22.15 2.95 2.44
N VAL A 235 21.23 2.04 2.71
CA VAL A 235 19.78 2.24 2.52
C VAL A 235 19.20 2.90 3.76
N VAL A 236 18.59 4.06 3.61
CA VAL A 236 18.02 4.86 4.70
C VAL A 236 16.53 5.01 4.51
N THR A 237 15.75 4.80 5.57
CA THR A 237 14.31 5.04 5.56
C THR A 237 13.87 5.84 6.78
N PRO A 238 12.94 6.82 6.61
CA PRO A 238 12.44 7.59 7.73
C PRO A 238 11.74 6.74 8.77
N HIS A 239 12.03 6.97 10.05
CA HIS A 239 11.35 6.42 11.20
C HIS A 239 10.55 7.49 11.92
N SER A 240 9.26 7.25 12.12
CA SER A 240 8.36 8.11 12.89
C SER A 240 7.14 7.30 13.36
N THR A 241 6.55 7.71 14.47
CA THR A 241 5.29 7.14 14.98
C THR A 241 4.06 7.54 14.16
N THR A 242 4.23 8.42 13.18
CA THR A 242 3.16 8.90 12.28
C THR A 242 3.22 8.29 10.88
N ILE A 243 4.28 7.54 10.56
CA ILE A 243 4.46 6.87 9.27
C ILE A 243 3.76 5.50 9.29
N LEU A 244 3.05 5.18 8.22
CA LEU A 244 2.46 3.85 8.04
C LEU A 244 3.56 2.78 8.01
N PRO A 245 3.48 1.70 8.82
CA PRO A 245 4.44 0.59 8.78
C PRO A 245 4.25 -0.23 7.50
N SER A 246 4.87 0.20 6.41
CA SER A 246 4.76 -0.42 5.09
C SER A 246 5.37 -1.81 5.06
N ILE A 247 4.62 -2.77 4.52
CA ILE A 247 5.09 -4.15 4.30
C ILE A 247 6.17 -4.17 3.22
N THR A 248 5.98 -3.40 2.15
CA THR A 248 6.98 -3.26 1.07
C THR A 248 8.28 -2.66 1.59
N ARG A 249 8.24 -1.56 2.35
CA ARG A 249 9.43 -0.94 2.96
C ARG A 249 10.18 -1.96 3.82
N ARG A 250 9.49 -2.63 4.73
CA ARG A 250 10.07 -3.65 5.60
C ARG A 250 10.70 -4.79 4.81
N SER A 251 10.08 -5.21 3.72
CA SER A 251 10.61 -6.26 2.84
C SER A 251 11.84 -5.78 2.06
N LEU A 252 11.85 -4.52 1.60
CA LEU A 252 13.01 -3.94 0.91
C LEU A 252 14.22 -3.77 1.83
N MET A 253 14.00 -3.39 3.10
CA MET A 253 15.07 -3.35 4.11
C MET A 253 15.70 -4.73 4.30
N TYR A 254 14.88 -5.77 4.44
CA TYR A 254 15.36 -7.14 4.53
C TYR A 254 16.13 -7.57 3.27
N VAL A 255 15.63 -7.23 2.09
CA VAL A 255 16.30 -7.51 0.80
C VAL A 255 17.66 -6.79 0.73
N ALA A 256 17.71 -5.54 1.16
CA ALA A 256 18.97 -4.78 1.20
C ALA A 256 20.06 -5.51 2.02
N GLU A 257 19.70 -5.91 3.24
CA GLU A 257 20.64 -6.58 4.15
C GLU A 257 21.03 -7.99 3.70
N HIS A 258 20.00 -8.84 3.41
CA HIS A 258 20.20 -10.28 3.30
C HIS A 258 20.48 -10.77 1.87
N TYR A 259 20.03 -10.03 0.85
CA TYR A 259 20.24 -10.39 -0.55
C TYR A 259 21.31 -9.55 -1.22
N LEU A 260 21.45 -8.28 -0.84
CA LEU A 260 22.38 -7.35 -1.48
C LEU A 260 23.59 -7.03 -0.59
N GLY A 261 23.59 -7.43 0.69
CA GLY A 261 24.68 -7.18 1.63
C GLY A 261 24.92 -5.70 1.91
N LEU A 262 23.85 -4.89 1.86
CA LEU A 262 23.91 -3.44 2.11
C LEU A 262 23.60 -3.13 3.57
N GLU A 263 24.16 -2.03 4.07
CA GLU A 263 23.76 -1.48 5.36
C GLU A 263 22.40 -0.82 5.26
N VAL A 264 21.60 -0.90 6.34
CA VAL A 264 20.26 -0.32 6.42
C VAL A 264 20.11 0.50 7.70
N GLU A 265 19.61 1.71 7.56
CA GLU A 265 19.30 2.59 8.67
C GLU A 265 17.80 2.96 8.66
N GLU A 266 17.09 2.65 9.74
CA GLU A 266 15.76 3.18 10.00
C GLU A 266 15.87 4.25 11.09
N ARG A 267 15.81 5.53 10.70
CA ARG A 267 16.07 6.68 11.56
C ARG A 267 15.27 7.91 11.18
N GLU A 268 15.33 8.95 12.00
CA GLU A 268 14.87 10.27 11.57
C GLU A 268 15.72 10.75 10.39
N VAL A 269 15.05 11.29 9.36
CA VAL A 269 15.68 11.90 8.19
C VAL A 269 15.28 13.36 8.15
N TYR A 270 16.25 14.25 8.13
CA TYR A 270 16.00 15.69 8.10
C TYR A 270 15.94 16.21 6.65
N LEU A 271 15.07 17.18 6.39
CA LEU A 271 14.89 17.75 5.05
C LEU A 271 16.19 18.33 4.48
N ASP A 272 17.03 18.93 5.32
CA ASP A 272 18.29 19.55 4.89
C ASP A 272 19.38 18.53 4.50
N GLU A 273 19.29 17.26 4.97
CA GLU A 273 20.20 16.19 4.52
C GLU A 273 19.74 15.50 3.21
N VAL A 274 18.49 15.68 2.77
CA VAL A 274 17.94 15.01 1.59
C VAL A 274 18.78 15.26 0.33
N LYS A 275 19.39 16.43 0.20
CA LYS A 275 20.29 16.81 -0.89
C LYS A 275 21.60 15.99 -0.95
N ASP A 276 21.96 15.32 0.13
CA ASP A 276 23.20 14.56 0.25
C ASP A 276 23.06 13.07 -0.14
N PHE A 277 21.81 12.58 -0.31
CA PHE A 277 21.55 11.23 -0.79
C PHE A 277 21.85 11.09 -2.29
N ALA A 278 22.26 9.90 -2.68
CA ALA A 278 22.53 9.52 -4.07
C ALA A 278 21.25 9.12 -4.82
N GLU A 279 20.30 8.47 -4.13
CA GLU A 279 19.06 7.98 -4.73
C GLU A 279 17.89 8.21 -3.78
N CYS A 280 16.69 8.32 -4.37
CA CYS A 280 15.43 8.37 -3.65
C CYS A 280 14.38 7.53 -4.35
N GLY A 281 13.57 6.81 -3.58
CA GLY A 281 12.44 6.03 -4.06
C GLY A 281 11.25 6.12 -3.12
N LEU A 282 10.05 5.91 -3.68
CA LEU A 282 8.80 5.73 -2.95
C LEU A 282 8.41 4.28 -2.99
N CYS A 283 8.25 3.63 -1.84
CA CYS A 283 7.90 2.22 -1.78
C CYS A 283 6.48 1.97 -1.29
N GLY A 284 5.80 1.03 -1.95
CA GLY A 284 4.43 0.65 -1.64
C GLY A 284 3.93 -0.52 -2.49
N THR A 285 2.78 -1.08 -2.14
CA THR A 285 2.22 -2.27 -2.81
C THR A 285 1.96 -2.04 -4.30
N ALA A 286 1.56 -0.83 -4.70
CA ALA A 286 1.16 -0.57 -6.08
C ALA A 286 2.34 -0.66 -7.06
N ALA A 287 3.45 0.02 -6.76
CA ALA A 287 4.60 0.19 -7.64
C ALA A 287 5.83 -0.61 -7.23
N VAL A 288 5.85 -1.21 -6.04
CA VAL A 288 7.02 -1.74 -5.33
C VAL A 288 7.98 -0.60 -4.98
N ILE A 289 8.68 -0.01 -5.95
CA ILE A 289 9.45 1.23 -5.80
C ILE A 289 9.19 2.12 -7.02
N SER A 290 8.81 3.37 -6.78
CA SER A 290 8.82 4.45 -7.78
C SER A 290 10.06 5.31 -7.55
N PRO A 291 10.96 5.48 -8.51
CA PRO A 291 12.12 6.36 -8.35
C PRO A 291 11.69 7.83 -8.25
N VAL A 292 12.42 8.60 -7.49
CA VAL A 292 12.27 10.05 -7.38
C VAL A 292 13.52 10.70 -7.95
N GLY A 293 13.36 11.54 -8.97
CA GLY A 293 14.46 12.25 -9.58
C GLY A 293 14.68 13.64 -9.00
N LYS A 294 13.61 14.25 -8.50
CA LYS A 294 13.65 15.63 -7.99
C LYS A 294 12.61 15.88 -6.90
N ILE A 295 12.99 16.65 -5.88
CA ILE A 295 12.10 17.21 -4.88
C ILE A 295 12.24 18.73 -4.90
N VAL A 296 11.11 19.45 -4.85
CA VAL A 296 11.08 20.91 -4.84
C VAL A 296 10.58 21.40 -3.48
N ASP A 297 11.45 22.07 -2.75
CA ASP A 297 11.15 22.72 -1.48
C ASP A 297 11.00 24.22 -1.70
N HIS A 298 9.76 24.72 -1.84
CA HIS A 298 9.42 26.14 -2.01
C HIS A 298 10.27 26.85 -3.09
N GLY A 299 10.42 26.19 -4.25
CA GLY A 299 11.22 26.70 -5.37
C GLY A 299 12.69 26.32 -5.33
N LYS A 300 13.17 25.70 -4.26
CA LYS A 300 14.53 25.14 -4.18
C LYS A 300 14.50 23.69 -4.67
N GLU A 301 15.20 23.40 -5.74
CA GLU A 301 15.29 22.05 -6.28
C GLU A 301 16.35 21.21 -5.55
N ILE A 302 15.99 20.00 -5.20
CA ILE A 302 16.86 18.94 -4.71
C ILE A 302 16.82 17.83 -5.77
N CYS A 303 17.91 17.71 -6.55
CA CYS A 303 18.03 16.74 -7.62
C CYS A 303 18.91 15.57 -7.19
N PHE A 304 18.47 14.33 -7.47
CA PHE A 304 19.26 13.15 -7.21
C PHE A 304 20.18 12.84 -8.41
N PRO A 305 21.40 12.27 -8.17
CA PRO A 305 22.33 11.95 -9.24
C PRO A 305 21.80 11.02 -10.34
N SER A 306 20.83 10.13 -10.03
CA SER A 306 20.15 9.28 -11.01
C SER A 306 19.29 10.06 -12.02
N GLY A 307 18.95 11.32 -11.68
CA GLY A 307 18.22 12.20 -12.58
C GLY A 307 16.78 11.81 -12.83
N MET A 308 16.23 12.31 -13.96
CA MET A 308 14.83 12.16 -14.35
C MET A 308 14.61 11.10 -15.46
N GLU A 309 15.65 10.34 -15.82
CA GLU A 309 15.56 9.39 -16.93
C GLU A 309 15.44 7.93 -16.48
N GLU A 310 16.11 7.56 -15.38
CA GLU A 310 16.17 6.18 -14.92
C GLU A 310 16.13 6.04 -13.39
N MET A 311 15.87 4.84 -12.93
CA MET A 311 15.96 4.47 -11.53
C MET A 311 17.44 4.37 -11.11
N GLY A 312 17.76 4.85 -9.91
CA GLY A 312 19.11 4.72 -9.35
C GLY A 312 19.53 3.26 -9.22
N PRO A 313 20.85 2.95 -9.34
CA PRO A 313 21.36 1.60 -9.46
C PRO A 313 21.04 0.70 -8.25
N ILE A 314 21.05 1.21 -7.03
CA ILE A 314 20.71 0.44 -5.82
C ILE A 314 19.20 0.25 -5.73
N THR A 315 18.43 1.32 -5.95
CA THR A 315 16.96 1.27 -5.99
C THR A 315 16.48 0.26 -7.03
N LYS A 316 17.13 0.19 -8.20
CA LYS A 316 16.84 -0.78 -9.25
C LYS A 316 17.10 -2.22 -8.80
N LYS A 317 18.25 -2.49 -8.17
CA LYS A 317 18.55 -3.83 -7.61
C LYS A 317 17.53 -4.26 -6.57
N LEU A 318 17.12 -3.35 -5.68
CA LEU A 318 16.09 -3.60 -4.68
C LEU A 318 14.74 -3.94 -5.34
N TYR A 319 14.35 -3.17 -6.36
CA TYR A 319 13.13 -3.42 -7.13
C TYR A 319 13.16 -4.79 -7.82
N GLU A 320 14.22 -5.09 -8.57
CA GLU A 320 14.38 -6.34 -9.32
C GLU A 320 14.42 -7.55 -8.38
N THR A 321 15.11 -7.45 -7.24
CA THR A 321 15.19 -8.54 -6.27
C THR A 321 13.83 -8.81 -5.62
N LEU A 322 13.13 -7.76 -5.13
CA LEU A 322 11.83 -7.96 -4.49
C LEU A 322 10.77 -8.46 -5.48
N THR A 323 10.73 -7.92 -6.70
CA THR A 323 9.81 -8.41 -7.73
C THR A 323 10.16 -9.83 -8.16
N GLY A 324 11.45 -10.18 -8.25
CA GLY A 324 11.92 -11.54 -8.50
C GLY A 324 11.44 -12.54 -7.42
N ILE A 325 11.48 -12.14 -6.15
CA ILE A 325 10.91 -12.94 -5.04
C ILE A 325 9.39 -13.10 -5.21
N GLN A 326 8.68 -12.03 -5.50
CA GLN A 326 7.22 -12.05 -5.66
C GLN A 326 6.75 -12.92 -6.84
N MET A 327 7.56 -12.98 -7.90
CA MET A 327 7.26 -13.77 -9.12
C MET A 327 7.84 -15.18 -9.10
N GLY A 328 8.57 -15.56 -8.05
CA GLY A 328 9.15 -16.89 -7.89
C GLY A 328 10.49 -17.10 -8.64
N HIS A 329 11.11 -16.05 -9.16
CA HIS A 329 12.42 -16.13 -9.83
C HIS A 329 13.58 -16.17 -8.84
N ILE A 330 13.38 -15.61 -7.64
CA ILE A 330 14.35 -15.58 -6.56
C ILE A 330 13.70 -16.28 -5.37
N GLU A 331 14.48 -17.13 -4.69
CA GLU A 331 14.02 -17.85 -3.51
C GLU A 331 13.55 -16.85 -2.43
N ALA A 332 12.34 -17.07 -1.95
CA ALA A 332 11.74 -16.22 -0.93
C ALA A 332 12.14 -16.70 0.48
N PRO A 333 12.27 -15.79 1.45
CA PRO A 333 12.32 -16.19 2.86
C PRO A 333 11.06 -16.96 3.24
N GLU A 334 11.19 -17.86 4.20
CA GLU A 334 10.07 -18.66 4.70
C GLU A 334 8.87 -17.77 5.11
N GLY A 335 7.67 -18.17 4.70
CA GLY A 335 6.43 -17.47 5.02
C GLY A 335 6.13 -16.22 4.18
N TRP A 336 7.03 -15.79 3.28
CA TRP A 336 6.77 -14.59 2.46
C TRP A 336 5.79 -14.83 1.32
N ILE A 337 5.79 -16.02 0.76
CA ILE A 337 4.90 -16.39 -0.34
C ILE A 337 3.81 -17.30 0.18
N CYS A 338 2.56 -16.86 0.04
CA CYS A 338 1.39 -17.67 0.30
C CYS A 338 0.86 -18.20 -1.04
N LYS A 339 1.00 -19.51 -1.27
CA LYS A 339 0.49 -20.17 -2.47
C LYS A 339 -1.03 -20.34 -2.35
N ILE A 340 -1.75 -19.89 -3.35
CA ILE A 340 -3.22 -19.91 -3.40
C ILE A 340 -3.70 -21.11 -4.22
N CYS A 341 -3.18 -21.32 -5.41
CA CYS A 341 -3.46 -22.46 -6.29
C CYS A 341 -2.35 -22.65 -7.34
#